data_3f48e9449f2c0d3ad0091a85f6e80cef
#
_entry.id   3f48e9449f2c0d3ad0091a85f6e80cef
#
_cell.length_a   1.000
_cell.length_b   1.000
_cell.length_c   1.000
_cell.angle_alpha   90.00
_cell.angle_beta   90.00
_cell.angle_gamma   90.00
#
_symmetry.space_group_name_H-M   'P 1'
#
loop_
_entity.id
_entity.type
_entity.pdbx_description
1 polymer ?
#
loop_
_entity_poly.entity_id
_entity_poly.type
_entity_poly.pdbx_seq_one_letter_code
_entity_poly.pdbx_strand_id
1 'polypeptide(L)'
;MKLLQKVKEKLEDPLKTFKWFECSIAITCITVPGILRLTDTLPTGKPATSFRPSISDYVYMPHSYVFGLLLMMAAMLFIFNGAVYFKNQNKPQLILDKSGKWYNVALGLSLVGVIIFPCHQYVTTHLIFAILFFVGNAVVTGLFYQKRNKVVSILLAILTLATLVPVKLNVFSLFWGEWLSLTVIGIHFILESRGDVGQRVK
;
A
#
# COMPACT_ATOMS: atom_id res chain seq x y z
N MET A 1 -6.31 24.92 -19.85
CA MET A 1 -5.13 25.65 -19.37
C MET A 1 -5.08 25.81 -17.85
N LYS A 2 -6.08 26.39 -17.17
CA LYS A 2 -6.08 26.60 -15.70
C LYS A 2 -5.92 25.31 -14.84
N LEU A 3 -6.46 24.16 -15.28
CA LEU A 3 -6.33 22.89 -14.55
C LEU A 3 -4.89 22.35 -14.56
N LEU A 4 -4.25 22.36 -15.73
CA LEU A 4 -2.86 21.94 -15.91
C LEU A 4 -1.89 22.82 -15.11
N GLN A 5 -2.15 24.11 -15.05
CA GLN A 5 -1.35 25.05 -14.27
C GLN A 5 -1.47 24.79 -12.77
N LYS A 6 -2.70 24.54 -12.26
CA LYS A 6 -2.92 24.13 -10.85
C LYS A 6 -2.25 22.78 -10.50
N VAL A 7 -2.25 21.81 -11.44
CA VAL A 7 -1.56 20.53 -11.24
C VAL A 7 -0.04 20.76 -11.20
N LYS A 8 0.50 21.58 -12.10
CA LYS A 8 1.92 21.92 -12.14
C LYS A 8 2.37 22.60 -10.84
N GLU A 9 1.65 23.61 -10.35
CA GLU A 9 1.93 24.30 -9.08
C GLU A 9 1.88 23.35 -7.88
N LYS A 10 0.95 22.38 -7.87
CA LYS A 10 0.88 21.35 -6.81
C LYS A 10 2.06 20.38 -6.87
N LEU A 11 2.53 20.00 -8.06
CA LEU A 11 3.68 19.11 -8.23
C LEU A 11 5.02 19.80 -7.96
N GLU A 12 5.06 21.14 -8.04
CA GLU A 12 6.25 21.93 -7.71
C GLU A 12 6.47 22.08 -6.20
N ASP A 13 5.41 21.88 -5.38
CA ASP A 13 5.51 21.85 -3.92
C ASP A 13 5.70 20.39 -3.43
N PRO A 14 6.93 20.00 -3.04
CA PRO A 14 7.20 18.62 -2.62
C PRO A 14 6.33 18.14 -1.48
N LEU A 15 5.99 19.02 -0.53
CA LEU A 15 5.17 18.68 0.64
C LEU A 15 3.74 18.35 0.26
N LYS A 16 3.14 19.14 -0.63
CA LYS A 16 1.80 18.87 -1.14
C LYS A 16 1.76 17.60 -1.96
N THR A 17 2.81 17.39 -2.77
CA THR A 17 2.96 16.15 -3.56
C THR A 17 3.05 14.93 -2.66
N PHE A 18 3.83 14.97 -1.58
CA PHE A 18 3.90 13.88 -0.61
C PHE A 18 2.55 13.58 0.02
N LYS A 19 1.88 14.58 0.58
CA LYS A 19 0.56 14.42 1.18
C LYS A 19 -0.44 13.81 0.20
N TRP A 20 -0.37 14.23 -1.05
CA TRP A 20 -1.24 13.68 -2.09
C TRP A 20 -0.96 12.20 -2.34
N PHE A 21 0.31 11.78 -2.47
CA PHE A 21 0.67 10.37 -2.64
C PHE A 21 0.29 9.54 -1.42
N GLU A 22 0.57 10.01 -0.22
CA GLU A 22 0.22 9.32 1.02
C GLU A 22 -1.29 9.11 1.16
N CYS A 23 -2.10 10.15 0.89
CA CYS A 23 -3.55 10.02 0.86
C CYS A 23 -4.02 9.05 -0.23
N SER A 24 -3.42 9.09 -1.42
CA SER A 24 -3.78 8.20 -2.53
C SER A 24 -3.45 6.75 -2.21
N ILE A 25 -2.28 6.48 -1.61
CA ILE A 25 -1.90 5.14 -1.12
C ILE A 25 -2.94 4.66 -0.10
N ALA A 26 -3.29 5.51 0.86
CA ALA A 26 -4.26 5.16 1.90
C ALA A 26 -5.63 4.78 1.31
N ILE A 27 -6.16 5.62 0.41
CA ILE A 27 -7.43 5.36 -0.27
C ILE A 27 -7.35 4.04 -1.03
N THR A 28 -6.27 3.81 -1.78
CA THR A 28 -6.08 2.60 -2.57
C THR A 28 -6.03 1.36 -1.68
N CYS A 29 -5.25 1.39 -0.59
CA CYS A 29 -5.15 0.27 0.35
C CYS A 29 -6.52 -0.10 0.96
N ILE A 30 -7.35 0.88 1.28
CA ILE A 30 -8.65 0.66 1.91
C ILE A 30 -9.70 0.20 0.91
N THR A 31 -9.72 0.76 -0.31
CA THR A 31 -10.83 0.60 -1.26
C THR A 31 -10.63 -0.51 -2.28
N VAL A 32 -9.39 -0.81 -2.69
CA VAL A 32 -9.12 -1.80 -3.75
C VAL A 32 -9.74 -3.17 -3.46
N PRO A 33 -9.62 -3.76 -2.25
CA PRO A 33 -10.24 -5.07 -2.00
C PRO A 33 -11.75 -5.05 -2.16
N GLY A 34 -12.41 -3.95 -1.75
CA GLY A 34 -13.86 -3.77 -1.94
C GLY A 34 -14.23 -3.64 -3.42
N ILE A 35 -13.46 -2.88 -4.21
CA ILE A 35 -13.67 -2.73 -5.65
C ILE A 35 -13.51 -4.09 -6.35
N LEU A 36 -12.47 -4.84 -6.02
CA LEU A 36 -12.25 -6.19 -6.57
C LEU A 36 -13.45 -7.10 -6.28
N ARG A 37 -13.96 -7.05 -5.06
CA ARG A 37 -15.15 -7.82 -4.69
C ARG A 37 -16.40 -7.42 -5.48
N LEU A 38 -16.61 -6.13 -5.71
CA LEU A 38 -17.75 -5.61 -6.45
C LEU A 38 -17.67 -5.90 -7.96
N THR A 39 -16.47 -6.04 -8.50
CA THR A 39 -16.24 -6.32 -9.93
C THR A 39 -16.12 -7.82 -10.23
N ASP A 40 -16.05 -8.67 -9.21
CA ASP A 40 -15.97 -10.12 -9.42
C ASP A 40 -17.32 -10.69 -9.88
N THR A 41 -17.25 -11.47 -10.94
CA THR A 41 -18.42 -12.13 -11.55
C THR A 41 -18.16 -13.63 -11.69
N LEU A 42 -19.24 -14.38 -11.71
CA LEU A 42 -19.20 -15.80 -12.09
C LEU A 42 -18.97 -15.91 -13.62
N PRO A 43 -18.52 -17.08 -14.13
CA PRO A 43 -18.41 -17.33 -15.57
C PRO A 43 -19.71 -17.10 -16.33
N THR A 44 -20.86 -17.16 -15.65
CA THR A 44 -22.18 -16.87 -16.19
C THR A 44 -22.48 -15.37 -16.35
N GLY A 45 -21.54 -14.48 -15.97
CA GLY A 45 -21.73 -13.03 -15.98
C GLY A 45 -22.52 -12.47 -14.79
N LYS A 46 -23.03 -13.32 -13.88
CA LYS A 46 -23.70 -12.86 -12.65
C LYS A 46 -22.66 -12.43 -11.61
N PRO A 47 -22.99 -11.43 -10.74
CA PRO A 47 -22.10 -11.08 -9.63
C PRO A 47 -21.74 -12.29 -8.77
N ALA A 48 -20.49 -12.41 -8.37
CA ALA A 48 -20.06 -13.44 -7.42
C ALA A 48 -20.79 -13.25 -6.08
N THR A 49 -21.19 -14.33 -5.43
CA THR A 49 -21.94 -14.28 -4.16
C THR A 49 -21.03 -14.32 -2.93
N SER A 50 -19.81 -14.83 -3.08
CA SER A 50 -18.84 -14.99 -2.01
C SER A 50 -17.55 -14.20 -2.28
N PHE A 51 -16.77 -13.95 -1.22
CA PHE A 51 -15.41 -13.44 -1.34
C PHE A 51 -14.48 -14.54 -1.81
N ARG A 52 -13.46 -14.19 -2.58
CA ARG A 52 -12.35 -15.10 -2.87
C ARG A 52 -11.52 -15.35 -1.62
N PRO A 53 -10.77 -16.47 -1.56
CA PRO A 53 -9.96 -16.83 -0.39
C PRO A 53 -8.95 -15.76 0.02
N SER A 54 -8.34 -15.07 -0.96
CA SER A 54 -7.38 -13.98 -0.76
C SER A 54 -7.60 -12.84 -1.74
N ILE A 55 -6.96 -11.69 -1.51
CA ILE A 55 -6.96 -10.58 -2.47
C ILE A 55 -6.26 -11.01 -3.77
N SER A 56 -5.18 -11.77 -3.69
CA SER A 56 -4.44 -12.23 -4.87
C SER A 56 -5.21 -13.25 -5.72
N ASP A 57 -6.23 -13.93 -5.16
CA ASP A 57 -7.09 -14.84 -5.93
C ASP A 57 -7.97 -14.11 -6.95
N TYR A 58 -8.13 -12.80 -6.83
CA TYR A 58 -8.86 -12.01 -7.83
C TYR A 58 -8.15 -11.94 -9.20
N VAL A 59 -6.89 -12.37 -9.30
CA VAL A 59 -6.20 -12.58 -10.58
C VAL A 59 -6.91 -13.64 -11.44
N TYR A 60 -7.70 -14.53 -10.84
CA TYR A 60 -8.45 -15.58 -11.52
C TYR A 60 -9.92 -15.23 -11.77
N MET A 61 -10.35 -13.99 -11.52
CA MET A 61 -11.70 -13.57 -11.89
C MET A 61 -11.84 -13.36 -13.41
N PRO A 62 -13.04 -13.44 -13.98
CA PRO A 62 -13.25 -13.22 -15.42
C PRO A 62 -12.70 -11.88 -15.93
N HIS A 63 -12.76 -10.84 -15.11
CA HIS A 63 -12.21 -9.51 -15.41
C HIS A 63 -10.87 -9.28 -14.68
N SER A 64 -9.94 -10.24 -14.77
CA SER A 64 -8.64 -10.19 -14.07
C SER A 64 -7.79 -8.96 -14.37
N TYR A 65 -8.01 -8.29 -15.51
CA TYR A 65 -7.36 -7.02 -15.82
C TYR A 65 -7.67 -5.92 -14.80
N VAL A 66 -8.85 -5.96 -14.14
CA VAL A 66 -9.21 -5.02 -13.08
C VAL A 66 -8.29 -5.21 -11.88
N PHE A 67 -8.02 -6.47 -11.48
CA PHE A 67 -7.04 -6.79 -10.46
C PHE A 67 -5.67 -6.23 -10.82
N GLY A 68 -5.16 -6.57 -12.00
CA GLY A 68 -3.85 -6.11 -12.47
C GLY A 68 -3.75 -4.58 -12.48
N LEU A 69 -4.78 -3.88 -13.01
CA LEU A 69 -4.81 -2.42 -13.08
C LEU A 69 -4.78 -1.79 -11.68
N LEU A 70 -5.64 -2.22 -10.77
CA LEU A 70 -5.77 -1.62 -9.44
C LEU A 70 -4.50 -1.85 -8.58
N LEU A 71 -3.94 -3.06 -8.63
CA LEU A 71 -2.71 -3.35 -7.89
C LEU A 71 -1.50 -2.65 -8.51
N MET A 72 -1.44 -2.55 -9.86
CA MET A 72 -0.37 -1.79 -10.51
C MET A 72 -0.45 -0.30 -10.16
N MET A 73 -1.65 0.28 -10.11
CA MET A 73 -1.82 1.66 -9.64
C MET A 73 -1.32 1.82 -8.19
N ALA A 74 -1.66 0.88 -7.30
CA ALA A 74 -1.14 0.87 -5.93
C ALA A 74 0.38 0.81 -5.91
N ALA A 75 0.98 -0.13 -6.64
CA ALA A 75 2.43 -0.30 -6.73
C ALA A 75 3.13 0.98 -7.22
N MET A 76 2.60 1.61 -8.27
CA MET A 76 3.14 2.86 -8.81
C MET A 76 3.05 4.01 -7.82
N LEU A 77 1.97 4.10 -7.03
CA LEU A 77 1.85 5.12 -5.98
C LEU A 77 2.94 4.96 -4.91
N PHE A 78 3.24 3.73 -4.48
CA PHE A 78 4.36 3.45 -3.56
C PHE A 78 5.70 3.84 -4.19
N ILE A 79 5.96 3.43 -5.44
CA ILE A 79 7.20 3.73 -6.16
C ILE A 79 7.38 5.24 -6.32
N PHE A 80 6.34 5.95 -6.75
CA PHE A 80 6.41 7.40 -6.93
C PHE A 80 6.57 8.15 -5.61
N ASN A 81 5.90 7.72 -4.54
CA ASN A 81 6.12 8.30 -3.22
C ASN A 81 7.60 8.20 -2.82
N GLY A 82 8.21 7.02 -2.98
CA GLY A 82 9.63 6.83 -2.74
C GLY A 82 10.54 7.63 -3.67
N ALA A 83 10.23 7.67 -4.98
CA ALA A 83 11.02 8.37 -5.99
C ALA A 83 11.00 9.90 -5.84
N VAL A 84 9.86 10.48 -5.47
CA VAL A 84 9.76 11.93 -5.20
C VAL A 84 10.66 12.33 -4.04
N TYR A 85 10.85 11.46 -3.07
CA TYR A 85 11.77 11.70 -1.96
C TYR A 85 13.23 11.81 -2.45
N PHE A 86 13.67 10.90 -3.33
CA PHE A 86 15.02 10.96 -3.90
C PHE A 86 15.28 12.25 -4.67
N LYS A 87 14.33 12.70 -5.49
CA LYS A 87 14.47 13.92 -6.29
C LYS A 87 14.69 15.17 -5.42
N ASN A 88 14.15 15.19 -4.21
CA ASN A 88 14.21 16.35 -3.33
C ASN A 88 15.29 16.27 -2.25
N GLN A 89 16.11 15.21 -2.21
CA GLN A 89 17.22 15.07 -1.24
C GLN A 89 18.25 16.21 -1.31
N ASN A 90 18.37 16.89 -2.44
CA ASN A 90 19.30 18.02 -2.61
C ASN A 90 18.80 19.34 -1.95
N LYS A 91 17.60 19.36 -1.38
CA LYS A 91 17.11 20.50 -0.61
C LYS A 91 17.37 20.30 0.87
N PRO A 92 18.11 21.22 1.55
CA PRO A 92 18.54 21.04 2.95
C PRO A 92 17.42 20.73 3.94
N GLN A 93 16.20 21.13 3.65
CA GLN A 93 15.04 20.95 4.52
C GLN A 93 14.45 19.52 4.52
N LEU A 94 14.81 18.69 3.54
CA LEU A 94 14.36 17.31 3.39
C LEU A 94 15.42 16.28 3.84
N ILE A 95 16.63 16.76 4.18
CA ILE A 95 17.79 15.94 4.58
C ILE A 95 17.68 15.38 6.01
N LEU A 96 16.62 15.69 6.75
CA LEU A 96 16.47 15.26 8.16
C LEU A 96 16.24 13.75 8.32
N ASP A 97 16.03 13.02 7.24
CA ASP A 97 15.96 11.56 7.27
C ASP A 97 17.09 10.96 6.44
N LYS A 98 18.15 10.48 7.11
CA LYS A 98 19.31 9.85 6.47
C LYS A 98 18.97 8.61 5.65
N SER A 99 17.77 8.02 5.85
CA SER A 99 17.32 6.82 5.15
C SER A 99 16.48 7.09 3.91
N GLY A 100 15.86 8.28 3.79
CA GLY A 100 14.90 8.56 2.72
C GLY A 100 13.73 7.55 2.70
N LYS A 101 12.73 7.76 1.88
CA LYS A 101 11.60 6.80 1.72
C LYS A 101 11.86 5.75 0.63
N TRP A 102 13.12 5.42 0.32
CA TRP A 102 13.49 4.44 -0.70
C TRP A 102 12.82 3.08 -0.50
N TYR A 103 12.53 2.71 0.74
CA TYR A 103 11.79 1.50 1.06
C TYR A 103 10.41 1.44 0.41
N ASN A 104 9.75 2.57 0.16
CA ASN A 104 8.48 2.58 -0.57
C ASN A 104 8.65 2.12 -2.02
N VAL A 105 9.82 2.37 -2.64
CA VAL A 105 10.15 1.80 -3.95
C VAL A 105 10.22 0.27 -3.85
N ALA A 106 10.91 -0.25 -2.84
CA ALA A 106 11.02 -1.70 -2.63
C ALA A 106 9.66 -2.34 -2.34
N LEU A 107 8.81 -1.69 -1.54
CA LEU A 107 7.45 -2.16 -1.26
C LEU A 107 6.58 -2.15 -2.53
N GLY A 108 6.66 -1.11 -3.33
CA GLY A 108 5.96 -1.05 -4.62
C GLY A 108 6.43 -2.13 -5.59
N LEU A 109 7.75 -2.38 -5.68
CA LEU A 109 8.30 -3.48 -6.48
C LEU A 109 7.86 -4.85 -5.95
N SER A 110 7.75 -5.01 -4.63
CA SER A 110 7.20 -6.24 -4.05
C SER A 110 5.75 -6.47 -4.48
N LEU A 111 4.93 -5.41 -4.52
CA LEU A 111 3.56 -5.49 -5.01
C LEU A 111 3.49 -5.82 -6.51
N VAL A 112 4.41 -5.29 -7.33
CA VAL A 112 4.57 -5.70 -8.74
C VAL A 112 4.87 -7.20 -8.83
N GLY A 113 5.75 -7.73 -7.97
CA GLY A 113 6.04 -9.16 -7.88
C GLY A 113 4.79 -10.01 -7.57
N VAL A 114 3.93 -9.56 -6.66
CA VAL A 114 2.64 -10.21 -6.36
C VAL A 114 1.74 -10.29 -7.61
N ILE A 115 1.76 -9.26 -8.47
CA ILE A 115 0.96 -9.23 -9.71
C ILE A 115 1.52 -10.18 -10.77
N ILE A 116 2.85 -10.17 -10.96
CA ILE A 116 3.53 -10.91 -12.03
C ILE A 116 3.52 -12.42 -11.74
N PHE A 117 3.58 -12.82 -10.47
CA PHE A 117 3.61 -14.22 -10.07
C PHE A 117 2.28 -14.65 -9.44
N PRO A 118 1.31 -15.17 -10.24
CA PRO A 118 0.01 -15.61 -9.73
C PRO A 118 0.12 -16.68 -8.64
N CYS A 119 -0.70 -16.55 -7.58
CA CYS A 119 -0.55 -17.33 -6.34
C CYS A 119 -0.65 -18.86 -6.53
N HIS A 120 -1.46 -19.37 -7.47
CA HIS A 120 -1.58 -20.82 -7.69
C HIS A 120 -0.49 -21.39 -8.62
N GLN A 121 0.11 -20.55 -9.50
CA GLN A 121 1.14 -21.01 -10.42
C GLN A 121 2.55 -20.88 -9.84
N TYR A 122 2.80 -19.84 -9.05
CA TYR A 122 4.11 -19.50 -8.50
C TYR A 122 4.05 -19.29 -6.98
N VAL A 123 3.49 -20.27 -6.25
CA VAL A 123 3.17 -20.18 -4.81
C VAL A 123 4.31 -19.59 -3.99
N THR A 124 5.51 -20.17 -4.08
CA THR A 124 6.66 -19.76 -3.28
C THR A 124 7.10 -18.33 -3.61
N THR A 125 7.23 -18.02 -4.90
CA THR A 125 7.66 -16.69 -5.37
C THR A 125 6.64 -15.63 -4.99
N HIS A 126 5.36 -15.91 -5.21
CA HIS A 126 4.26 -15.04 -4.81
C HIS A 126 4.29 -14.75 -3.30
N LEU A 127 4.44 -15.80 -2.49
CA LEU A 127 4.48 -15.66 -1.03
C LEU A 127 5.67 -14.82 -0.57
N ILE A 128 6.85 -14.96 -1.19
CA ILE A 128 8.02 -14.12 -0.89
C ILE A 128 7.67 -12.65 -1.11
N PHE A 129 7.09 -12.29 -2.25
CA PHE A 129 6.73 -10.92 -2.54
C PHE A 129 5.61 -10.39 -1.64
N ALA A 130 4.61 -11.22 -1.31
CA ALA A 130 3.55 -10.86 -0.38
C ALA A 130 4.09 -10.61 1.04
N ILE A 131 4.99 -11.48 1.53
CA ILE A 131 5.66 -11.29 2.82
C ILE A 131 6.51 -10.01 2.80
N LEU A 132 7.30 -9.79 1.75
CA LEU A 132 8.10 -8.57 1.61
C LEU A 132 7.21 -7.32 1.65
N PHE A 133 6.04 -7.37 1.05
CA PHE A 133 5.10 -6.24 1.08
C PHE A 133 4.50 -6.05 2.47
N PHE A 134 3.84 -7.04 3.07
CA PHE A 134 3.14 -6.88 4.35
C PHE A 134 4.09 -6.73 5.53
N VAL A 135 5.06 -7.62 5.66
CA VAL A 135 6.06 -7.55 6.74
C VAL A 135 6.98 -6.35 6.54
N GLY A 136 7.37 -6.07 5.29
CA GLY A 136 8.14 -4.88 4.95
C GLY A 136 7.44 -3.59 5.38
N ASN A 137 6.13 -3.44 5.10
CA ASN A 137 5.35 -2.29 5.58
C ASN A 137 5.35 -2.20 7.12
N ALA A 138 5.14 -3.32 7.81
CA ALA A 138 5.15 -3.34 9.28
C ALA A 138 6.53 -2.94 9.84
N VAL A 139 7.61 -3.49 9.30
CA VAL A 139 8.99 -3.16 9.69
C VAL A 139 9.27 -1.66 9.46
N VAL A 140 8.91 -1.15 8.30
CA VAL A 140 9.08 0.26 7.98
C VAL A 140 8.31 1.13 8.97
N THR A 141 7.03 0.84 9.17
CA THR A 141 6.15 1.59 10.07
C THR A 141 6.68 1.57 11.51
N GLY A 142 7.15 0.42 12.01
CA GLY A 142 7.60 0.27 13.40
C GLY A 142 9.01 0.77 13.68
N LEU A 143 9.94 0.60 12.73
CA LEU A 143 11.37 0.82 12.98
C LEU A 143 11.91 2.12 12.37
N PHE A 144 11.47 2.46 11.15
CA PHE A 144 12.06 3.58 10.40
C PHE A 144 11.40 4.93 10.71
N TYR A 145 10.17 4.94 11.23
CA TYR A 145 9.52 6.19 11.60
C TYR A 145 10.03 6.69 12.95
N GLN A 146 10.82 7.74 12.91
CA GLN A 146 11.39 8.36 14.10
C GLN A 146 10.70 9.69 14.42
N LYS A 147 10.44 9.91 15.66
CA LYS A 147 10.29 11.16 16.43
C LYS A 147 8.89 11.59 16.86
N ARG A 148 7.82 11.46 16.06
CA ARG A 148 6.51 11.84 16.57
C ARG A 148 5.62 10.61 16.69
N ASN A 149 5.09 10.39 17.90
CA ASN A 149 4.19 9.27 18.20
C ASN A 149 4.73 7.89 17.78
N LYS A 150 6.01 7.62 18.11
CA LYS A 150 6.64 6.32 17.83
C LYS A 150 5.82 5.16 18.38
N VAL A 151 5.16 5.34 19.52
CA VAL A 151 4.27 4.32 20.10
C VAL A 151 3.14 3.98 19.14
N VAL A 152 2.49 4.99 18.54
CA VAL A 152 1.40 4.79 17.57
C VAL A 152 1.91 4.02 16.36
N SER A 153 3.08 4.37 15.82
CA SER A 153 3.69 3.66 14.69
C SER A 153 4.00 2.21 15.03
N ILE A 154 4.54 1.93 16.21
CA ILE A 154 4.80 0.56 16.67
C ILE A 154 3.49 -0.22 16.83
N LEU A 155 2.46 0.39 17.42
CA LEU A 155 1.15 -0.24 17.57
C LEU A 155 0.53 -0.59 16.21
N LEU A 156 0.62 0.33 15.23
CA LEU A 156 0.13 0.07 13.87
C LEU A 156 0.94 -1.05 13.19
N ALA A 157 2.26 -1.09 13.36
CA ALA A 157 3.09 -2.16 12.84
C ALA A 157 2.71 -3.53 13.43
N ILE A 158 2.53 -3.61 14.75
CA ILE A 158 2.07 -4.82 15.44
C ILE A 158 0.68 -5.20 14.93
N LEU A 159 -0.23 -4.24 14.82
CA LEU A 159 -1.59 -4.48 14.34
C LEU A 159 -1.60 -5.01 12.90
N THR A 160 -0.77 -4.46 12.01
CA THR A 160 -0.63 -4.94 10.62
C THR A 160 -0.29 -6.44 10.58
N LEU A 161 0.63 -6.90 11.43
CA LEU A 161 0.99 -8.32 11.51
C LEU A 161 -0.07 -9.14 12.25
N ALA A 162 -0.66 -8.57 13.31
CA ALA A 162 -1.66 -9.25 14.12
C ALA A 162 -2.93 -9.60 13.32
N THR A 163 -3.28 -8.82 12.30
CA THR A 163 -4.44 -9.13 11.43
C THR A 163 -4.27 -10.41 10.61
N LEU A 164 -3.03 -10.89 10.44
CA LEU A 164 -2.74 -12.14 9.73
C LEU A 164 -2.76 -13.37 10.64
N VAL A 165 -2.68 -13.19 11.96
CA VAL A 165 -2.67 -14.31 12.92
C VAL A 165 -3.99 -15.10 12.92
N PRO A 166 -5.19 -14.49 12.95
CA PRO A 166 -6.45 -15.20 12.91
C PRO A 166 -6.65 -16.04 11.65
N VAL A 167 -6.00 -15.67 10.53
CA VAL A 167 -6.00 -16.48 9.30
C VAL A 167 -5.36 -17.85 9.55
N LYS A 168 -4.19 -17.86 10.22
CA LYS A 168 -3.48 -19.09 10.58
C LYS A 168 -4.29 -19.96 11.55
N LEU A 169 -5.13 -19.34 12.36
CA LEU A 169 -6.03 -20.02 13.32
C LEU A 169 -7.38 -20.41 12.69
N ASN A 170 -7.57 -20.22 11.38
CA ASN A 170 -8.83 -20.49 10.66
C ASN A 170 -10.06 -19.74 11.21
N VAL A 171 -9.85 -18.58 11.84
CA VAL A 171 -10.95 -17.75 12.36
C VAL A 171 -11.65 -16.99 11.24
N PHE A 172 -10.89 -16.52 10.25
CA PHE A 172 -11.41 -15.90 9.02
C PHE A 172 -10.48 -16.14 7.83
N SER A 173 -11.00 -15.89 6.60
CA SER A 173 -10.23 -16.14 5.38
C SER A 173 -9.05 -15.19 5.24
N LEU A 174 -8.05 -15.59 4.44
CA LEU A 174 -6.87 -14.77 4.14
C LEU A 174 -7.27 -13.41 3.53
N PHE A 175 -8.34 -13.36 2.74
CA PHE A 175 -8.89 -12.11 2.18
C PHE A 175 -9.11 -11.04 3.27
N TRP A 176 -9.77 -11.40 4.37
CA TRP A 176 -10.03 -10.47 5.46
C TRP A 176 -8.74 -10.06 6.20
N GLY A 177 -7.82 -11.02 6.40
CA GLY A 177 -6.52 -10.73 7.00
C GLY A 177 -5.72 -9.72 6.19
N GLU A 178 -5.65 -9.92 4.88
CA GLU A 178 -4.98 -9.01 3.94
C GLU A 178 -5.67 -7.64 3.89
N TRP A 179 -7.02 -7.61 3.81
CA TRP A 179 -7.74 -6.32 3.76
C TRP A 179 -7.60 -5.51 5.04
N LEU A 180 -7.70 -6.17 6.20
CA LEU A 180 -7.47 -5.50 7.49
C LEU A 180 -6.04 -4.98 7.60
N SER A 181 -5.05 -5.77 7.17
CA SER A 181 -3.65 -5.35 7.13
C SER A 181 -3.46 -4.12 6.21
N LEU A 182 -4.02 -4.14 5.01
CA LEU A 182 -4.01 -2.98 4.09
C LEU A 182 -4.72 -1.76 4.70
N THR A 183 -5.81 -1.97 5.43
CA THR A 183 -6.53 -0.88 6.11
C THR A 183 -5.65 -0.22 7.16
N VAL A 184 -4.92 -1.01 7.97
CA VAL A 184 -3.97 -0.48 8.96
C VAL A 184 -2.83 0.29 8.29
N ILE A 185 -2.28 -0.23 7.18
CA ILE A 185 -1.29 0.46 6.36
C ILE A 185 -1.86 1.80 5.85
N GLY A 186 -3.10 1.79 5.34
CA GLY A 186 -3.80 3.00 4.90
C GLY A 186 -3.97 4.03 6.02
N ILE A 187 -4.37 3.61 7.21
CA ILE A 187 -4.47 4.47 8.39
C ILE A 187 -3.11 5.11 8.71
N HIS A 188 -2.03 4.32 8.65
CA HIS A 188 -0.67 4.86 8.84
C HIS A 188 -0.36 5.99 7.86
N PHE A 189 -0.64 5.81 6.55
CA PHE A 189 -0.42 6.84 5.54
C PHE A 189 -1.31 8.08 5.73
N ILE A 190 -2.55 7.93 6.23
CA ILE A 190 -3.40 9.07 6.59
C ILE A 190 -2.77 9.87 7.73
N LEU A 191 -2.33 9.21 8.79
CA LEU A 191 -1.69 9.87 9.93
C LEU A 191 -0.37 10.53 9.52
N GLU A 192 0.38 9.92 8.62
CA GLU A 192 1.60 10.48 8.06
C GLU A 192 1.31 11.76 7.24
N SER A 193 0.31 11.72 6.36
CA SER A 193 -0.07 12.87 5.54
C SER A 193 -0.53 14.07 6.37
N ARG A 194 -1.08 13.82 7.57
CA ARG A 194 -1.47 14.86 8.54
C ARG A 194 -0.29 15.32 9.40
N GLY A 195 0.83 14.60 9.38
CA GLY A 195 1.98 14.85 10.25
C GLY A 195 1.75 14.41 11.70
N ASP A 196 0.81 13.51 11.96
CA ASP A 196 0.53 12.95 13.29
C ASP A 196 1.53 11.86 13.66
N VAL A 197 2.04 11.13 12.68
CA VAL A 197 3.16 10.19 12.76
C VAL A 197 4.24 10.58 11.76
N GLY A 198 5.45 10.03 11.90
CA GLY A 198 6.55 10.34 10.99
C GLY A 198 7.28 11.65 11.30
N GLN A 199 7.99 12.19 10.34
CA GLN A 199 8.77 13.41 10.51
C GLN A 199 7.93 14.66 10.22
N ARG A 200 7.98 15.66 11.10
CA ARG A 200 7.58 17.01 10.72
C ARG A 200 8.61 17.54 9.72
N VAL A 201 8.21 17.71 8.49
CA VAL A 201 8.91 18.62 7.59
C VAL A 201 8.56 20.03 8.08
N LYS A 202 9.53 20.69 8.67
CA LYS A 202 9.42 22.11 9.06
C LYS A 202 9.58 22.99 7.84
#